data_acc640926b3c1afeae40799cd770bb89
#
_entry.id   acc640926b3c1afeae40799cd770bb89
#
_cell.length_a   1.000
_cell.length_b   1.000
_cell.length_c   1.000
_cell.angle_alpha   90.00
_cell.angle_beta   90.00
_cell.angle_gamma   90.00
#
_symmetry.space_group_name_H-M   'P 1'
#
loop_
_entity.id
_entity.type
_entity.pdbx_description
1 polymer ?
#
loop_
_entity_poly.entity_id
_entity_poly.type
_entity_poly.pdbx_seq_one_letter_code
_entity_poly.pdbx_strand_id
1 'polypeptide(L)'
;MKGTLELFCKQMFGDDVKVRLRPSYFPFTEPSVEVDVSCPICHAKGGGCHVCKDSGWLEILGAGVVHPNVLRMSGYDPEKMTGFAFGLGVERIAMLKYGIDDLRLFFENDQRFISQFK
;
A
#
# COMPACT_ATOMS: atom_id res chain seq x y z
N MET A 1 1.95 -5.02 -13.30
CA MET A 1 1.69 -4.85 -11.86
C MET A 1 2.76 -4.03 -11.16
N LYS A 2 4.01 -4.48 -11.05
CA LYS A 2 5.08 -3.76 -10.34
C LYS A 2 5.23 -2.31 -10.79
N GLY A 3 5.36 -2.07 -12.08
CA GLY A 3 5.53 -0.71 -12.64
C GLY A 3 4.37 0.23 -12.33
N THR A 4 3.13 -0.27 -12.34
CA THR A 4 1.93 0.51 -11.99
C THR A 4 1.98 0.93 -10.51
N LEU A 5 2.36 0.00 -9.63
CA LEU A 5 2.45 0.27 -8.19
C LEU A 5 3.62 1.21 -7.86
N GLU A 6 4.75 1.07 -8.54
CA GLU A 6 5.88 1.99 -8.41
C GLU A 6 5.50 3.42 -8.82
N LEU A 7 4.79 3.57 -9.94
CA LEU A 7 4.30 4.87 -10.40
C LEU A 7 3.34 5.49 -9.39
N PHE A 8 2.40 4.70 -8.88
CA PHE A 8 1.47 5.14 -7.84
C PHE A 8 2.20 5.65 -6.60
N CYS A 9 3.18 4.89 -6.09
CA CYS A 9 3.95 5.27 -4.91
C CYS A 9 4.76 6.55 -5.13
N LYS A 10 5.37 6.72 -6.30
CA LYS A 10 6.12 7.94 -6.64
C LYS A 10 5.23 9.17 -6.73
N GLN A 11 4.05 9.04 -7.33
CA GLN A 11 3.10 10.16 -7.43
C GLN A 11 2.48 10.50 -6.07
N MET A 12 2.32 9.51 -5.18
CA MET A 12 1.70 9.72 -3.89
C MET A 12 2.67 10.25 -2.83
N PHE A 13 3.90 9.74 -2.80
CA PHE A 13 4.87 9.98 -1.73
C PHE A 13 6.17 10.69 -2.17
N GLY A 14 6.36 10.90 -3.48
CA GLY A 14 7.55 11.55 -4.04
C GLY A 14 8.46 10.59 -4.81
N ASP A 15 9.34 11.14 -5.66
CA ASP A 15 10.18 10.36 -6.57
C ASP A 15 11.31 9.59 -5.90
N ASP A 16 11.70 9.97 -4.69
CA ASP A 16 12.76 9.35 -3.88
C ASP A 16 12.30 8.13 -3.08
N VAL A 17 11.01 7.82 -3.12
CA VAL A 17 10.43 6.63 -2.47
C VAL A 17 10.82 5.36 -3.23
N LYS A 18 11.34 4.38 -2.49
CA LYS A 18 11.65 3.05 -3.00
C LYS A 18 10.51 2.08 -2.70
N VAL A 19 10.25 1.18 -3.64
CA VAL A 19 9.21 0.16 -3.51
C VAL A 19 9.85 -1.22 -3.41
N ARG A 20 9.37 -2.02 -2.47
CA ARG A 20 9.79 -3.40 -2.27
C ARG A 20 8.58 -4.32 -2.32
N LEU A 21 8.69 -5.42 -3.05
CA LEU A 21 7.69 -6.47 -3.09
C LEU A 21 8.17 -7.63 -2.22
N ARG A 22 7.36 -8.02 -1.23
CA ARG A 22 7.61 -9.21 -0.40
C ARG A 22 6.61 -10.30 -0.75
N PRO A 23 7.05 -11.56 -0.93
CA PRO A 23 6.12 -12.67 -1.13
C PRO A 23 5.11 -12.76 0.02
N SER A 24 3.85 -13.03 -0.34
CA SER A 24 2.77 -13.21 0.63
C SER A 24 1.77 -14.22 0.11
N TYR A 25 0.71 -14.47 0.86
CA TYR A 25 -0.37 -15.35 0.48
C TYR A 25 -1.72 -14.68 0.63
N PHE A 26 -2.51 -14.69 -0.44
CA PHE A 26 -3.92 -14.36 -0.43
C PHE A 26 -4.71 -15.41 -1.22
N PRO A 27 -5.92 -15.79 -0.79
CA PRO A 27 -6.66 -16.89 -1.44
C PRO A 27 -7.13 -16.60 -2.86
N PHE A 28 -7.23 -15.33 -3.25
CA PHE A 28 -7.72 -14.88 -4.55
C PHE A 28 -6.62 -14.47 -5.54
N THR A 29 -5.37 -14.52 -5.13
CA THR A 29 -4.19 -14.21 -5.97
C THR A 29 -3.10 -15.25 -5.82
N GLU A 30 -2.39 -15.52 -6.91
CA GLU A 30 -1.22 -16.39 -6.93
C GLU A 30 -0.36 -16.06 -8.17
N PRO A 31 0.90 -15.64 -8.00
CA PRO A 31 1.59 -15.28 -6.76
C PRO A 31 1.04 -14.01 -6.10
N SER A 32 1.18 -13.94 -4.79
CA SER A 32 0.75 -12.79 -3.99
C SER A 32 1.97 -12.08 -3.39
N VAL A 33 1.86 -10.77 -3.26
CA VAL A 33 2.92 -9.92 -2.68
C VAL A 33 2.32 -8.88 -1.75
N GLU A 34 3.08 -8.53 -0.74
CA GLU A 34 2.88 -7.31 0.04
C GLU A 34 3.81 -6.24 -0.49
N VAL A 35 3.30 -5.03 -0.63
CA VAL A 35 4.03 -3.90 -1.18
C VAL A 35 4.42 -2.96 -0.06
N ASP A 36 5.74 -2.80 0.11
CA ASP A 36 6.32 -1.88 1.07
C ASP A 36 6.91 -0.67 0.34
N VAL A 37 6.83 0.48 1.00
CA VAL A 37 7.56 1.68 0.58
C VAL A 37 8.62 2.04 1.61
N SER A 38 9.70 2.67 1.17
CA SER A 38 10.65 3.29 2.09
C SER A 38 9.92 4.34 2.91
N CYS A 39 10.18 4.38 4.21
CA CYS A 39 9.47 5.29 5.10
C CYS A 39 9.64 6.76 4.65
N PRO A 40 8.56 7.46 4.29
CA PRO A 40 8.66 8.85 3.83
C PRO A 40 8.95 9.84 4.97
N ILE A 41 8.81 9.40 6.22
CA ILE A 41 9.02 10.25 7.40
C ILE A 41 10.49 10.25 7.83
N CYS A 42 11.10 9.06 8.00
CA CYS A 42 12.51 8.96 8.38
C CYS A 42 13.46 8.76 7.19
N HIS A 43 12.94 8.69 5.96
CA HIS A 43 13.70 8.43 4.73
C HIS A 43 14.59 7.19 4.82
N ALA A 44 14.11 6.16 5.52
CA ALA A 44 14.81 4.90 5.78
C ALA A 44 16.13 5.05 6.58
N LYS A 45 16.30 6.16 7.29
CA LYS A 45 17.52 6.40 8.10
C LYS A 45 17.47 5.74 9.47
N GLY A 46 16.30 5.26 9.91
CA GLY A 46 16.10 4.69 11.25
C GLY A 46 16.23 5.75 12.37
N GLY A 47 16.49 5.31 13.58
CA GLY A 47 16.76 6.22 14.69
C GLY A 47 15.53 6.72 15.45
N GLY A 48 14.64 5.81 15.88
CA GLY A 48 13.50 6.14 16.74
C GLY A 48 12.23 6.52 15.96
N CYS A 49 12.10 6.09 14.70
CA CYS A 49 10.90 6.32 13.94
C CYS A 49 9.77 5.41 14.41
N HIS A 50 8.76 5.99 15.06
CA HIS A 50 7.59 5.25 15.55
C HIS A 50 6.71 4.72 14.42
N VAL A 51 6.73 5.34 13.25
CA VAL A 51 5.87 4.99 12.12
C VAL A 51 6.32 3.69 11.45
N CYS A 52 7.61 3.55 11.15
CA CYS A 52 8.16 2.34 10.56
C CYS A 52 8.77 1.36 11.58
N LYS A 53 8.75 1.72 12.88
CA LYS A 53 9.39 0.94 13.97
C LYS A 53 10.84 0.62 13.64
N ASP A 54 11.56 1.62 13.16
CA ASP A 54 12.98 1.54 12.78
C ASP A 54 13.32 0.57 11.65
N SER A 55 12.33 -0.04 11.01
CA SER A 55 12.55 -0.93 9.87
C SER A 55 12.97 -0.20 8.60
N GLY A 56 12.64 1.08 8.50
CA GLY A 56 12.82 1.89 7.29
C GLY A 56 11.79 1.62 6.19
N TRP A 57 10.88 0.66 6.41
CA TRP A 57 9.87 0.22 5.44
C TRP A 57 8.49 0.22 6.05
N LEU A 58 7.52 0.56 5.22
CA LEU A 58 6.09 0.55 5.57
C LEU A 58 5.31 -0.24 4.54
N GLU A 59 4.58 -1.24 5.00
CA GLU A 59 3.61 -1.94 4.18
C GLU A 59 2.42 -1.02 3.91
N ILE A 60 2.05 -0.90 2.62
CA ILE A 60 0.95 -0.02 2.21
C ILE A 60 -0.22 -0.77 1.59
N LEU A 61 0.04 -1.87 0.89
CA LEU A 61 -1.00 -2.63 0.20
C LEU A 61 -0.60 -4.08 -0.06
N GLY A 62 -1.59 -4.92 -0.32
CA GLY A 62 -1.41 -6.25 -0.87
C GLY A 62 -1.74 -6.27 -2.35
N ALA A 63 -1.02 -7.07 -3.12
CA ALA A 63 -1.24 -7.22 -4.56
C ALA A 63 -0.93 -8.65 -5.01
N GLY A 64 -1.31 -8.99 -6.23
CA GLY A 64 -0.96 -10.27 -6.81
C GLY A 64 -1.56 -10.49 -8.18
N VAL A 65 -1.14 -11.57 -8.81
CA VAL A 65 -1.78 -12.05 -10.04
C VAL A 65 -3.08 -12.75 -9.67
N VAL A 66 -4.16 -12.45 -10.37
CA VAL A 66 -5.47 -13.02 -10.09
C VAL A 66 -5.43 -14.54 -10.30
N HIS A 67 -5.92 -15.28 -9.32
CA HIS A 67 -5.96 -16.74 -9.38
C HIS A 67 -6.83 -17.21 -10.54
N PRO A 68 -6.41 -18.25 -11.30
CA PRO A 68 -7.19 -18.76 -12.45
C PRO A 68 -8.64 -19.12 -12.10
N ASN A 69 -8.90 -19.64 -10.92
CA ASN A 69 -10.25 -19.97 -10.47
C ASN A 69 -11.15 -18.74 -10.35
N VAL A 70 -10.59 -17.61 -9.90
CA VAL A 70 -11.33 -16.33 -9.82
C VAL A 70 -11.69 -15.84 -11.22
N LEU A 71 -10.79 -15.96 -12.19
CA LEU A 71 -11.06 -15.62 -13.58
C LEU A 71 -12.19 -16.47 -14.16
N ARG A 72 -12.16 -17.79 -13.93
CA ARG A 72 -13.22 -18.70 -14.37
C ARG A 72 -14.57 -18.35 -13.76
N MET A 73 -14.62 -18.11 -12.47
CA MET A 73 -15.84 -17.71 -11.76
C MET A 73 -16.41 -16.37 -12.26
N SER A 74 -15.55 -15.51 -12.78
CA SER A 74 -15.93 -14.21 -13.34
C SER A 74 -16.27 -14.27 -14.83
N GLY A 75 -16.26 -15.47 -15.44
CA GLY A 75 -16.59 -15.67 -16.84
C GLY A 75 -15.44 -15.41 -17.83
N TYR A 76 -14.20 -15.31 -17.33
CA TYR A 76 -13.02 -15.14 -18.17
C TYR A 76 -12.24 -16.44 -18.33
N ASP A 77 -11.64 -16.62 -19.50
CA ASP A 77 -10.79 -17.76 -19.81
C ASP A 77 -9.35 -17.47 -19.30
N PRO A 78 -8.86 -18.20 -18.28
CA PRO A 78 -7.53 -17.96 -17.71
C PRO A 78 -6.38 -18.31 -18.66
N GLU A 79 -6.63 -19.06 -19.75
CA GLU A 79 -5.63 -19.34 -20.77
C GLU A 79 -5.44 -18.18 -21.74
N LYS A 80 -6.48 -17.35 -21.90
CA LYS A 80 -6.47 -16.20 -22.82
C LYS A 80 -6.23 -14.87 -22.12
N MET A 81 -6.56 -14.80 -20.83
CA MET A 81 -6.50 -13.56 -20.06
C MET A 81 -5.77 -13.78 -18.76
N THR A 82 -4.92 -12.83 -18.41
CA THR A 82 -4.32 -12.70 -17.09
C THR A 82 -4.71 -11.37 -16.48
N GLY A 83 -4.75 -11.30 -15.17
CA GLY A 83 -5.07 -10.08 -14.46
C GLY A 83 -4.22 -9.93 -13.22
N PHE A 84 -4.15 -8.73 -12.71
CA PHE A 84 -3.61 -8.48 -11.40
C PHE A 84 -4.59 -7.67 -10.57
N ALA A 85 -4.52 -7.84 -9.26
CA ALA A 85 -5.33 -7.11 -8.31
C ALA A 85 -4.47 -6.51 -7.21
N PHE A 86 -4.92 -5.43 -6.64
CA PHE A 86 -4.33 -4.85 -5.45
C PHE A 86 -5.42 -4.25 -4.55
N GLY A 87 -5.19 -4.30 -3.25
CA GLY A 87 -6.09 -3.73 -2.26
C GLY A 87 -5.31 -2.87 -1.28
N LEU A 88 -5.81 -1.66 -1.00
CA LEU A 88 -5.18 -0.74 -0.06
C LEU A 88 -6.19 -0.13 0.90
N GLY A 89 -5.73 0.23 2.09
CA GLY A 89 -6.49 1.05 3.03
C GLY A 89 -6.26 2.54 2.75
N VAL A 90 -7.34 3.25 2.43
CA VAL A 90 -7.27 4.69 2.11
C VAL A 90 -6.69 5.47 3.28
N GLU A 91 -7.09 5.13 4.50
CA GLU A 91 -6.62 5.78 5.72
C GLU A 91 -5.12 5.61 5.91
N ARG A 92 -4.58 4.44 5.59
CA ARG A 92 -3.14 4.19 5.71
C ARG A 92 -2.33 5.02 4.73
N ILE A 93 -2.80 5.14 3.50
CA ILE A 93 -2.17 6.01 2.50
C ILE A 93 -2.25 7.47 2.93
N ALA A 94 -3.40 7.92 3.42
CA ALA A 94 -3.60 9.28 3.91
C ALA A 94 -2.70 9.60 5.12
N MET A 95 -2.55 8.67 6.06
CA MET A 95 -1.61 8.81 7.19
C MET A 95 -0.20 9.12 6.72
N LEU A 96 0.28 8.35 5.77
CA LEU A 96 1.64 8.49 5.24
C LEU A 96 1.81 9.79 4.44
N LYS A 97 0.80 10.15 3.65
CA LYS A 97 0.84 11.36 2.82
C LYS A 97 0.82 12.63 3.64
N TYR A 98 0.02 12.67 4.68
CA TYR A 98 -0.19 13.87 5.50
C TYR A 98 0.57 13.85 6.83
N GLY A 99 1.37 12.82 7.09
CA GLY A 99 2.18 12.72 8.31
C GLY A 99 1.34 12.52 9.58
N ILE A 100 0.20 11.86 9.47
CA ILE A 100 -0.69 11.55 10.60
C ILE A 100 -0.16 10.29 11.27
N ASP A 101 0.05 10.34 12.57
CA ASP A 101 0.68 9.28 13.34
C ASP A 101 -0.28 8.29 14.01
N ASP A 102 -1.58 8.59 14.02
CA ASP A 102 -2.60 7.74 14.63
C ASP A 102 -3.84 7.59 13.73
N LEU A 103 -4.14 6.35 13.34
CA LEU A 103 -5.29 5.99 12.52
C LEU A 103 -6.63 6.39 13.14
N ARG A 104 -6.73 6.38 14.47
CA ARG A 104 -7.97 6.68 15.19
C ARG A 104 -8.44 8.11 14.97
N LEU A 105 -7.54 9.04 14.66
CA LEU A 105 -7.87 10.44 14.38
C LEU A 105 -8.85 10.61 13.21
N PHE A 106 -8.86 9.67 12.25
CA PHE A 106 -9.82 9.69 11.14
C PHE A 106 -11.27 9.41 11.58
N PHE A 107 -11.44 8.74 12.71
CA PHE A 107 -12.74 8.24 13.16
C PHE A 107 -13.28 8.94 14.42
N GLU A 108 -12.46 9.73 15.09
CA GLU A 108 -12.85 10.42 16.33
C GLU A 108 -13.71 11.67 16.09
N ASN A 109 -13.80 12.14 14.84
CA ASN A 109 -14.57 13.34 14.46
C ASN A 109 -14.16 14.60 15.24
N ASP A 110 -12.89 14.73 15.59
CA ASP A 110 -12.36 15.91 16.27
C ASP A 110 -12.24 17.08 15.29
N GLN A 111 -12.95 18.18 15.58
CA GLN A 111 -12.98 19.36 14.72
C GLN A 111 -11.60 20.00 14.56
N ARG A 112 -10.73 19.90 15.55
CA ARG A 112 -9.35 20.42 15.49
C ARG A 112 -8.53 19.65 14.48
N PHE A 113 -8.71 18.33 14.41
CA PHE A 113 -8.07 17.49 13.41
C PHE A 113 -8.61 17.81 12.00
N ILE A 114 -9.92 17.84 11.82
CA ILE A 114 -10.58 18.08 10.52
C ILE A 114 -10.22 19.46 9.95
N SER A 115 -10.11 20.47 10.79
CA SER A 115 -9.85 21.86 10.36
C SER A 115 -8.47 22.06 9.74
N GLN A 116 -7.52 21.14 9.97
CA GLN A 116 -6.18 21.19 9.38
C GLN A 116 -6.17 20.99 7.86
N PHE A 117 -7.23 20.39 7.30
CA PHE A 117 -7.33 20.02 5.90
C PHE A 117 -8.21 20.95 5.06
N LYS A 118 -8.60 22.07 5.60
CA LYS A 118 -9.39 23.11 4.91
C LYS A 118 -8.53 24.07 4.12
#